data_9fd41d1890c8e2c2678d18da1f6f1d62
#
_entry.id   9fd41d1890c8e2c2678d18da1f6f1d62
#
_cell.length_a   1.000
_cell.length_b   1.000
_cell.length_c   1.000
_cell.angle_alpha   90.00
_cell.angle_beta   90.00
_cell.angle_gamma   90.00
#
_symmetry.space_group_name_H-M   'P 1'
#
loop_
_entity.id
_entity.type
_entity.pdbx_description
1 polymer ?
#
loop_
_entity_poly.entity_id
_entity_poly.type
_entity_poly.pdbx_seq_one_letter_code
_entity_poly.pdbx_strand_id
1 'polypeptide(L)'
;SCHCLPVRGNIITRLQKLDCGEFSSLVLAGAGLQRVGLSERISRYFSTDEMIPAAGQGILAVQSRKNEDVSFLSCIHNKESEYAALAERAFVRTLDGGCSSPIAAYAQIHGTELKLTGLYAKEHQWEYVIDSVTGNTEDAVQLGEQLSQTMKGRL
;
A
#
# COMPACT_ATOMS: atom_id res chain seq x y z
N SER A 1 20.09 16.04 -6.43
CA SER A 1 18.91 16.13 -5.56
C SER A 1 17.65 15.95 -6.40
N CYS A 2 16.69 15.19 -5.91
CA CYS A 2 15.38 14.99 -6.54
C CYS A 2 14.32 15.77 -5.73
N HIS A 3 13.45 16.51 -6.40
CA HIS A 3 12.33 17.18 -5.76
C HIS A 3 11.04 16.40 -6.03
N CYS A 4 10.45 15.85 -4.98
CA CYS A 4 9.18 15.14 -5.06
C CYS A 4 8.02 16.12 -4.86
N LEU A 5 7.12 16.18 -5.84
CA LEU A 5 5.94 17.04 -5.80
C LEU A 5 4.66 16.20 -5.96
N PRO A 6 3.57 16.57 -5.29
CA PRO A 6 2.31 15.87 -5.45
C PRO A 6 1.72 16.13 -6.84
N VAL A 7 1.28 15.09 -7.52
CA VAL A 7 0.55 15.17 -8.79
C VAL A 7 -0.88 14.67 -8.60
N ARG A 8 -1.85 15.44 -9.07
CA ARG A 8 -3.28 15.11 -9.00
C ARG A 8 -3.88 14.93 -10.40
N GLY A 9 -4.95 14.18 -10.47
CA GLY A 9 -5.68 13.84 -11.68
C GLY A 9 -5.78 12.33 -11.88
N ASN A 10 -6.50 11.90 -12.91
CA ASN A 10 -6.52 10.51 -13.37
C ASN A 10 -5.20 10.16 -14.08
N ILE A 11 -5.02 8.90 -14.46
CA ILE A 11 -3.78 8.41 -15.09
C ILE A 11 -3.45 9.21 -16.34
N ILE A 12 -4.43 9.43 -17.23
CA ILE A 12 -4.23 10.15 -18.49
C ILE A 12 -3.79 11.59 -18.23
N THR A 13 -4.46 12.30 -17.32
CA THR A 13 -4.09 13.68 -16.95
C THR A 13 -2.66 13.76 -16.39
N ARG A 14 -2.25 12.77 -15.58
CA ARG A 14 -0.88 12.73 -15.04
C ARG A 14 0.15 12.49 -16.14
N LEU A 15 -0.13 11.58 -17.07
CA LEU A 15 0.74 11.35 -18.21
C LEU A 15 0.85 12.58 -19.13
N GLN A 16 -0.25 13.30 -19.38
CA GLN A 16 -0.22 14.55 -20.12
C GLN A 16 0.72 15.59 -19.50
N LYS A 17 0.71 15.70 -18.17
CA LYS A 17 1.62 16.59 -17.44
C LYS A 17 3.09 16.18 -17.59
N LEU A 18 3.38 14.88 -17.63
CA LEU A 18 4.71 14.36 -17.96
C LEU A 18 5.11 14.71 -19.38
N ASP A 19 4.22 14.48 -20.34
CA ASP A 19 4.47 14.71 -21.77
C ASP A 19 4.66 16.20 -22.10
N CYS A 20 3.99 17.09 -21.36
CA CYS A 20 4.18 18.54 -21.44
C CYS A 20 5.44 19.04 -20.69
N GLY A 21 6.21 18.15 -20.05
CA GLY A 21 7.44 18.52 -19.34
C GLY A 21 7.23 19.20 -17.99
N GLU A 22 6.00 19.16 -17.43
CA GLU A 22 5.74 19.66 -16.06
C GLU A 22 6.48 18.84 -15.00
N PHE A 23 6.71 17.54 -15.27
CA PHE A 23 7.47 16.62 -14.44
C PHE A 23 8.50 15.85 -15.28
N SER A 24 9.66 15.57 -14.70
CA SER A 24 10.68 14.73 -15.34
C SER A 24 10.36 13.24 -15.26
N SER A 25 9.61 12.82 -14.25
CA SER A 25 9.18 11.44 -14.02
C SER A 25 7.94 11.39 -13.13
N LEU A 26 7.21 10.29 -13.21
CA LEU A 26 6.05 10.01 -12.35
C LEU A 26 6.19 8.64 -11.69
N VAL A 27 5.81 8.54 -10.44
CA VAL A 27 5.63 7.26 -9.75
C VAL A 27 4.14 6.95 -9.69
N LEU A 28 3.73 5.85 -10.29
CA LEU A 28 2.34 5.44 -10.42
C LEU A 28 2.20 3.94 -10.10
N ALA A 29 0.99 3.52 -9.74
CA ALA A 29 0.67 2.11 -9.66
C ALA A 29 0.67 1.47 -11.05
N GLY A 30 1.58 0.52 -11.31
CA GLY A 30 1.72 -0.15 -12.61
C GLY A 30 0.43 -0.81 -13.10
N ALA A 31 -0.33 -1.43 -12.19
CA ALA A 31 -1.63 -2.02 -12.51
C ALA A 31 -2.63 -1.02 -13.12
N GLY A 32 -2.55 0.26 -12.75
CA GLY A 32 -3.39 1.29 -13.33
C GLY A 32 -3.07 1.56 -14.80
N LEU A 33 -1.78 1.61 -15.15
CA LEU A 33 -1.31 1.77 -16.53
C LEU A 33 -1.65 0.55 -17.38
N GLN A 34 -1.45 -0.65 -16.84
CA GLN A 34 -1.81 -1.90 -17.52
C GLN A 34 -3.30 -1.98 -17.87
N ARG A 35 -4.19 -1.58 -16.95
CA ARG A 35 -5.64 -1.59 -17.16
C ARG A 35 -6.11 -0.67 -18.28
N VAL A 36 -5.42 0.42 -18.53
CA VAL A 36 -5.74 1.35 -19.61
C VAL A 36 -4.92 1.11 -20.87
N GLY A 37 -4.19 -0.01 -20.95
CA GLY A 37 -3.43 -0.41 -22.14
C GLY A 37 -2.16 0.40 -22.37
N LEU A 38 -1.58 1.01 -21.33
CA LEU A 38 -0.41 1.87 -21.42
C LEU A 38 0.83 1.27 -20.74
N SER A 39 0.97 -0.06 -20.80
CA SER A 39 2.11 -0.78 -20.20
C SER A 39 3.46 -0.35 -20.79
N GLU A 40 3.51 0.02 -22.05
CA GLU A 40 4.71 0.49 -22.75
C GLU A 40 5.24 1.84 -22.22
N ARG A 41 4.41 2.59 -21.49
CA ARG A 41 4.82 3.85 -20.84
C ARG A 41 5.59 3.62 -19.54
N ILE A 42 5.66 2.36 -19.05
CA ILE A 42 6.36 2.02 -17.81
C ILE A 42 7.85 1.83 -18.11
N SER A 43 8.67 2.77 -17.68
CA SER A 43 10.13 2.71 -17.87
C SER A 43 10.80 1.74 -16.89
N ARG A 44 10.26 1.60 -15.68
CA ARG A 44 10.80 0.74 -14.62
C ARG A 44 9.73 0.34 -13.62
N TYR A 45 9.79 -0.90 -13.16
CA TYR A 45 9.08 -1.36 -11.97
C TYR A 45 10.03 -1.32 -10.77
N PHE A 46 9.54 -0.81 -9.65
CA PHE A 46 10.21 -0.96 -8.36
C PHE A 46 9.79 -2.28 -7.72
N SER A 47 10.75 -2.97 -7.12
CA SER A 47 10.43 -4.07 -6.22
C SER A 47 9.84 -3.52 -4.90
N THR A 48 9.17 -4.39 -4.15
CA THR A 48 8.62 -4.01 -2.83
C THR A 48 9.70 -3.75 -1.79
N ASP A 49 10.94 -4.24 -2.02
CA ASP A 49 12.11 -3.94 -1.19
C ASP A 49 12.69 -2.55 -1.51
N GLU A 50 12.58 -2.09 -2.76
CA GLU A 50 13.01 -0.75 -3.16
C GLU A 50 11.99 0.32 -2.75
N MET A 51 10.70 -0.02 -2.83
CA MET A 51 9.60 0.90 -2.53
C MET A 51 8.44 0.14 -1.88
N ILE A 52 8.32 0.24 -0.57
CA ILE A 52 7.19 -0.33 0.16
C ILE A 52 5.92 0.43 -0.25
N PRO A 53 4.89 -0.26 -0.78
CA PRO A 53 3.68 0.40 -1.23
C PRO A 53 2.82 0.92 -0.06
N ALA A 54 1.90 1.82 -0.36
CA ALA A 54 0.87 2.22 0.59
C ALA A 54 0.00 1.01 0.96
N ALA A 55 -0.48 0.96 2.20
CA ALA A 55 -1.33 -0.12 2.68
C ALA A 55 -2.58 -0.30 1.82
N GLY A 56 -2.86 -1.54 1.44
CA GLY A 56 -3.94 -1.91 0.53
C GLY A 56 -3.66 -1.64 -0.96
N GLN A 57 -2.45 -1.23 -1.32
CA GLN A 57 -2.09 -1.01 -2.72
C GLN A 57 -2.17 -2.32 -3.50
N GLY A 58 -2.93 -2.32 -4.60
CA GLY A 58 -3.16 -3.51 -5.43
C GLY A 58 -4.32 -4.40 -4.96
N ILE A 59 -4.92 -4.14 -3.81
CA ILE A 59 -6.10 -4.85 -3.31
C ILE A 59 -7.36 -4.14 -3.80
N LEU A 60 -8.28 -4.90 -4.39
CA LEU A 60 -9.59 -4.41 -4.79
C LEU A 60 -10.60 -4.65 -3.65
N ALA A 61 -11.32 -3.60 -3.26
CA ALA A 61 -12.40 -3.70 -2.29
C ALA A 61 -13.75 -3.49 -2.96
N VAL A 62 -14.70 -4.37 -2.64
CA VAL A 62 -16.09 -4.22 -3.05
C VAL A 62 -16.89 -3.71 -1.86
N GLN A 63 -17.60 -2.61 -2.02
CA GLN A 63 -18.44 -2.01 -0.99
C GLN A 63 -19.91 -2.28 -1.29
N SER A 64 -20.65 -2.74 -0.30
CA SER A 64 -22.12 -2.88 -0.33
C SER A 64 -22.77 -2.01 0.74
N ARG A 65 -24.08 -1.85 0.65
CA ARG A 65 -24.85 -1.25 1.73
C ARG A 65 -24.93 -2.19 2.93
N LYS A 66 -25.05 -1.61 4.10
CA LYS A 66 -25.22 -2.39 5.33
C LYS A 66 -26.53 -3.20 5.26
N ASN A 67 -26.46 -4.46 5.65
CA ASN A 67 -27.57 -5.43 5.67
C ASN A 67 -28.06 -5.91 4.29
N GLU A 68 -27.32 -5.67 3.21
CA GLU A 68 -27.57 -6.34 1.93
C GLU A 68 -26.99 -7.75 1.94
N ASP A 69 -27.65 -8.67 1.21
CA ASP A 69 -27.08 -9.98 0.93
C ASP A 69 -25.93 -9.84 -0.06
N VAL A 70 -24.73 -10.19 0.39
CA VAL A 70 -23.51 -10.14 -0.40
C VAL A 70 -22.91 -11.53 -0.67
N SER A 71 -23.67 -12.58 -0.44
CA SER A 71 -23.22 -13.96 -0.60
C SER A 71 -22.69 -14.26 -2.01
N PHE A 72 -23.21 -13.58 -3.03
CA PHE A 72 -22.73 -13.67 -4.41
C PHE A 72 -21.28 -13.17 -4.61
N LEU A 73 -20.74 -12.36 -3.70
CA LEU A 73 -19.36 -11.88 -3.76
C LEU A 73 -18.34 -12.95 -3.29
N SER A 74 -18.80 -14.04 -2.70
CA SER A 74 -17.92 -15.11 -2.23
C SER A 74 -17.07 -15.72 -3.36
N CYS A 75 -17.57 -15.71 -4.59
CA CYS A 75 -16.84 -16.22 -5.76
C CYS A 75 -15.60 -15.40 -6.16
N ILE A 76 -15.52 -14.14 -5.74
CA ILE A 76 -14.38 -13.25 -5.99
C ILE A 76 -13.56 -12.98 -4.73
N HIS A 77 -13.99 -13.51 -3.60
CA HIS A 77 -13.28 -13.34 -2.33
C HIS A 77 -11.95 -14.12 -2.35
N ASN A 78 -10.87 -13.46 -1.97
CA ASN A 78 -9.56 -14.07 -1.84
C ASN A 78 -9.05 -13.90 -0.40
N LYS A 79 -8.89 -15.02 0.29
CA LYS A 79 -8.47 -15.05 1.71
C LYS A 79 -7.10 -14.47 1.96
N GLU A 80 -6.14 -14.71 1.07
CA GLU A 80 -4.78 -14.15 1.22
C GLU A 80 -4.81 -12.64 1.10
N SER A 81 -5.57 -12.10 0.14
CA SER A 81 -5.77 -10.65 0.01
C SER A 81 -6.48 -10.04 1.22
N GLU A 82 -7.41 -10.77 1.84
CA GLU A 82 -8.07 -10.35 3.08
C GLU A 82 -7.08 -10.26 4.23
N TYR A 83 -6.28 -11.30 4.47
CA TYR A 83 -5.26 -11.30 5.53
C TYR A 83 -4.23 -10.19 5.32
N ALA A 84 -3.75 -10.00 4.09
CA ALA A 84 -2.85 -8.91 3.76
C ALA A 84 -3.47 -7.55 4.08
N ALA A 85 -4.71 -7.31 3.62
CA ALA A 85 -5.43 -6.07 3.90
C ALA A 85 -5.64 -5.83 5.40
N LEU A 86 -5.96 -6.86 6.17
CA LEU A 86 -6.17 -6.77 7.61
C LEU A 86 -4.88 -6.37 8.33
N ALA A 87 -3.75 -7.02 8.02
CA ALA A 87 -2.45 -6.73 8.62
C ALA A 87 -1.98 -5.30 8.28
N GLU A 88 -1.99 -4.94 7.00
CA GLU A 88 -1.54 -3.62 6.54
C GLU A 88 -2.40 -2.49 7.11
N ARG A 89 -3.72 -2.66 7.13
CA ARG A 89 -4.65 -1.65 7.69
C ARG A 89 -4.55 -1.54 9.21
N ALA A 90 -4.34 -2.65 9.92
CA ALA A 90 -4.11 -2.63 11.37
C ALA A 90 -2.85 -1.83 11.71
N PHE A 91 -1.76 -2.05 10.95
CA PHE A 91 -0.51 -1.29 11.10
C PHE A 91 -0.74 0.22 10.93
N VAL A 92 -1.34 0.66 9.83
CA VAL A 92 -1.59 2.08 9.56
C VAL A 92 -2.54 2.70 10.58
N ARG A 93 -3.61 2.00 10.96
CA ARG A 93 -4.58 2.48 11.95
C ARG A 93 -3.96 2.70 13.33
N THR A 94 -3.11 1.79 13.77
CA THR A 94 -2.44 1.89 15.09
C THR A 94 -1.41 3.01 15.14
N LEU A 95 -0.87 3.40 13.99
CA LEU A 95 0.01 4.57 13.86
C LEU A 95 -0.77 5.90 13.73
N ASP A 96 -2.10 5.87 13.81
CA ASP A 96 -2.98 7.03 13.55
C ASP A 96 -2.76 7.64 12.16
N GLY A 97 -2.32 6.80 11.21
CA GLY A 97 -1.99 7.23 9.86
C GLY A 97 -3.24 7.52 9.01
N GLY A 98 -3.26 8.70 8.42
CA GLY A 98 -4.18 9.06 7.34
C GLY A 98 -3.56 8.81 5.96
N CYS A 99 -4.33 9.07 4.89
CA CYS A 99 -3.86 8.89 3.50
C CYS A 99 -2.64 9.77 3.12
N SER A 100 -2.32 10.79 3.90
CA SER A 100 -1.19 11.71 3.69
C SER A 100 -0.02 11.46 4.63
N SER A 101 -0.16 10.58 5.62
CA SER A 101 0.92 10.27 6.54
C SER A 101 2.03 9.47 5.84
N PRO A 102 3.31 9.70 6.19
CA PRO A 102 4.45 9.00 5.60
C PRO A 102 4.58 7.57 6.17
N ILE A 103 3.58 6.75 5.89
CA ILE A 103 3.44 5.38 6.36
C ILE A 103 3.20 4.48 5.16
N ALA A 104 3.91 3.35 5.10
CA ALA A 104 3.70 2.32 4.10
C ALA A 104 3.69 0.94 4.77
N ALA A 105 2.95 0.00 4.19
CA ALA A 105 2.90 -1.36 4.70
C ALA A 105 2.64 -2.35 3.55
N TYR A 106 3.32 -3.48 3.59
CA TYR A 106 3.17 -4.54 2.61
C TYR A 106 3.23 -5.91 3.28
N ALA A 107 2.18 -6.69 3.10
CA ALA A 107 2.09 -8.06 3.59
C ALA A 107 2.32 -9.07 2.46
N GLN A 108 3.16 -10.05 2.72
CA GLN A 108 3.42 -11.20 1.86
C GLN A 108 2.90 -12.45 2.56
N ILE A 109 2.20 -13.31 1.82
CA ILE A 109 1.61 -14.54 2.35
C ILE A 109 2.21 -15.74 1.63
N HIS A 110 2.65 -16.72 2.41
CA HIS A 110 3.18 -17.99 1.96
C HIS A 110 2.51 -19.12 2.74
N GLY A 111 1.43 -19.66 2.21
CA GLY A 111 0.61 -20.65 2.91
C GLY A 111 -0.05 -20.05 4.17
N THR A 112 0.33 -20.53 5.35
CA THR A 112 -0.16 -20.01 6.64
C THR A 112 0.75 -18.96 7.26
N GLU A 113 1.87 -18.63 6.64
CA GLU A 113 2.80 -17.61 7.12
C GLU A 113 2.50 -16.26 6.47
N LEU A 114 2.44 -15.21 7.29
CA LEU A 114 2.33 -13.81 6.90
C LEU A 114 3.57 -13.06 7.34
N LYS A 115 4.25 -12.41 6.40
CA LYS A 115 5.31 -11.44 6.67
C LYS A 115 4.80 -10.04 6.36
N LEU A 116 4.71 -9.18 7.36
CA LEU A 116 4.36 -7.77 7.21
C LEU A 116 5.63 -6.92 7.31
N THR A 117 5.89 -6.11 6.29
CA THR A 117 6.94 -5.08 6.30
C THR A 117 6.29 -3.71 6.37
N GLY A 118 6.72 -2.88 7.32
CA GLY A 118 6.22 -1.54 7.52
C GLY A 118 7.30 -0.47 7.37
N LEU A 119 6.90 0.70 6.89
CA LEU A 119 7.68 1.93 6.95
C LEU A 119 6.89 2.96 7.75
N TYR A 120 7.55 3.59 8.70
CA TYR A 120 7.00 4.66 9.51
C TYR A 120 7.99 5.81 9.59
N ALA A 121 7.52 7.02 9.31
CA ALA A 121 8.24 8.25 9.55
C ALA A 121 7.32 9.24 10.28
N LYS A 122 7.86 10.06 11.17
CA LYS A 122 7.12 11.18 11.76
C LYS A 122 6.97 12.30 10.74
N GLU A 123 5.82 12.99 10.78
CA GLU A 123 5.61 14.16 9.96
C GLU A 123 6.68 15.24 10.22
N HIS A 124 7.17 15.84 9.14
CA HIS A 124 8.21 16.87 9.18
C HIS A 124 9.60 16.44 9.70
N GLN A 125 9.84 15.13 9.82
CA GLN A 125 11.16 14.57 10.14
C GLN A 125 11.70 13.76 8.96
N TRP A 126 13.05 13.78 8.80
CA TRP A 126 13.73 12.97 7.78
C TRP A 126 14.05 11.56 8.26
N GLU A 127 13.78 11.30 9.54
CA GLU A 127 14.02 9.99 10.16
C GLU A 127 12.83 9.07 9.87
N TYR A 128 13.15 7.87 9.44
CA TYR A 128 12.17 6.81 9.21
C TYR A 128 12.70 5.48 9.72
N VAL A 129 11.79 4.59 10.05
CA VAL A 129 12.10 3.21 10.45
C VAL A 129 11.42 2.27 9.47
N ILE A 130 12.16 1.25 9.05
CA ILE A 130 11.62 0.09 8.33
C ILE A 130 11.86 -1.12 9.23
N ASP A 131 10.82 -1.92 9.43
CA ASP A 131 10.90 -3.17 10.18
C ASP A 131 9.87 -4.18 9.65
N SER A 132 9.99 -5.43 10.07
CA SER A 132 9.07 -6.49 9.66
C SER A 132 8.77 -7.43 10.81
N VAL A 133 7.59 -8.05 10.74
CA VAL A 133 7.15 -9.11 11.64
C VAL A 133 6.64 -10.28 10.81
N THR A 134 6.84 -11.50 11.32
CA THR A 134 6.35 -12.73 10.69
C THR A 134 5.52 -13.52 11.72
N GLY A 135 4.40 -14.08 11.27
CA GLY A 135 3.53 -14.90 12.11
C GLY A 135 2.48 -15.64 11.29
N ASN A 136 1.45 -16.15 11.95
CA ASN A 136 0.36 -16.86 11.27
C ASN A 136 -0.60 -15.88 10.62
N THR A 137 -1.15 -16.26 9.46
CA THR A 137 -2.17 -15.45 8.74
C THR A 137 -3.40 -15.15 9.59
N GLU A 138 -3.80 -16.06 10.48
CA GLU A 138 -4.94 -15.86 11.40
C GLU A 138 -4.68 -14.70 12.40
N ASP A 139 -3.42 -14.37 12.67
CA ASP A 139 -3.00 -13.29 13.57
C ASP A 139 -2.74 -11.96 12.83
N ALA A 140 -3.24 -11.81 11.60
CA ALA A 140 -2.94 -10.68 10.73
C ALA A 140 -3.12 -9.30 11.39
N VAL A 141 -4.20 -9.10 12.13
CA VAL A 141 -4.48 -7.83 12.84
C VAL A 141 -3.46 -7.61 13.95
N GLN A 142 -3.20 -8.64 14.77
CA GLN A 142 -2.25 -8.58 15.89
C GLN A 142 -0.84 -8.29 15.41
N LEU A 143 -0.42 -8.90 14.29
CA LEU A 143 0.88 -8.64 13.67
C LEU A 143 1.01 -7.17 13.23
N GLY A 144 -0.03 -6.59 12.64
CA GLY A 144 -0.07 -5.18 12.29
C GLY A 144 0.07 -4.26 13.50
N GLU A 145 -0.67 -4.53 14.57
CA GLU A 145 -0.62 -3.78 15.82
C GLU A 145 0.75 -3.92 16.52
N GLN A 146 1.29 -5.13 16.59
CA GLN A 146 2.59 -5.41 17.18
C GLN A 146 3.72 -4.66 16.49
N LEU A 147 3.78 -4.73 15.14
CA LEU A 147 4.80 -4.04 14.36
C LEU A 147 4.72 -2.53 14.58
N SER A 148 3.52 -1.97 14.54
CA SER A 148 3.31 -0.54 14.73
C SER A 148 3.76 -0.04 16.10
N GLN A 149 3.45 -0.79 17.18
CA GLN A 149 3.87 -0.45 18.54
C GLN A 149 5.39 -0.49 18.68
N THR A 150 6.03 -1.52 18.09
CA THR A 150 7.49 -1.65 18.09
C THR A 150 8.13 -0.46 17.38
N MET A 151 7.60 -0.03 16.26
CA MET A 151 8.16 1.07 15.48
C MET A 151 7.90 2.45 16.10
N LYS A 152 6.73 2.67 16.73
CA LYS A 152 6.45 3.89 17.52
C LYS A 152 7.47 4.15 18.63
N GLY A 153 7.96 3.10 19.25
CA GLY A 153 8.94 3.20 20.34
C GLY A 153 10.36 3.54 19.88
N ARG A 154 10.62 3.54 18.55
CA ARG A 154 11.97 3.78 18.00
C ARG A 154 12.13 5.19 17.40
N LEU A 155 11.08 5.94 17.25
CA LEU A 155 11.02 7.32 16.81
C LEU A 155 10.43 8.21 17.90
#